data_b1f8b7e80e89b1b9b111c30737c148c9
#
_entry.id   b1f8b7e80e89b1b9b111c30737c148c9
#
_cell.length_a   1.000
_cell.length_b   1.000
_cell.length_c   1.000
_cell.angle_alpha   90.00
_cell.angle_beta   90.00
_cell.angle_gamma   90.00
#
_symmetry.space_group_name_H-M   'P 1'
#
loop_
_entity.id
_entity.type
_entity.pdbx_description
1 polymer ?
#
loop_
_entity_poly.entity_id
_entity_poly.type
_entity_poly.pdbx_seq_one_letter_code
_entity_poly.pdbx_strand_id
1 'polypeptide(L)'
;GKSKDVYLDNMTGEEVFKRGDAQLFEIGYTGSNYAVMAQFRRLNYMQSQLYRPDGGSGSLGLLPGNTINYIPALSPQHTYMLAGLDPNSPQQNGEIGGQIDAFYTFRRGTAIGGKRGLKIHANYARYYSINGTMSKPGTNFYYRDFSFDIDKSWNSKLRTVLFVSLQKNAMHGGEDVIRQNVFVADVTYKFTPKFSLRAELQYLYAPHAEGSKEVDGDWVAGLLEASFAPKWSIFVQDMYNHGGSEINYYSAGASFTHSFIRIALSYGRNRAGYICSGGVCREMPAYTGGNLAMTLTF
;
A
#
# COMPACT_ATOMS: atom_id res chain seq x y z
N GLY A 1 -16.10 -3.69 -18.62
CA GLY A 1 -15.66 -2.69 -19.61
C GLY A 1 -14.97 -3.33 -20.79
N LYS A 2 -14.91 -2.61 -21.88
CA LYS A 2 -14.17 -2.98 -23.09
C LYS A 2 -13.42 -1.77 -23.60
N SER A 3 -12.21 -1.97 -24.14
CA SER A 3 -11.43 -0.94 -24.81
C SER A 3 -10.83 -1.45 -26.10
N LYS A 4 -10.31 -0.54 -26.91
CA LYS A 4 -9.42 -0.83 -28.03
C LYS A 4 -8.33 0.24 -28.01
N ASP A 5 -7.11 -0.18 -27.73
CA ASP A 5 -6.01 0.74 -27.51
C ASP A 5 -4.70 0.19 -28.10
N VAL A 6 -3.69 1.02 -28.16
CA VAL A 6 -2.35 0.65 -28.61
C VAL A 6 -1.55 0.16 -27.43
N TYR A 7 -0.93 -1.00 -27.58
CA TYR A 7 -0.05 -1.61 -26.58
C TYR A 7 1.29 -1.95 -27.18
N LEU A 8 2.32 -1.80 -26.39
CA LEU A 8 3.60 -2.41 -26.72
C LEU A 8 3.46 -3.93 -26.50
N ASP A 9 3.59 -4.68 -27.58
CA ASP A 9 3.57 -6.14 -27.50
C ASP A 9 4.85 -6.62 -26.80
N ASN A 10 4.70 -7.27 -25.67
CA ASN A 10 5.82 -7.75 -24.85
C ASN A 10 6.63 -8.86 -25.55
N MET A 11 6.09 -9.46 -26.61
CA MET A 11 6.76 -10.53 -27.36
C MET A 11 7.56 -10.02 -28.56
N THR A 12 7.08 -8.96 -29.21
CA THR A 12 7.71 -8.42 -30.42
C THR A 12 8.37 -7.07 -30.20
N GLY A 13 8.00 -6.36 -29.13
CA GLY A 13 8.43 -4.97 -28.92
C GLY A 13 7.76 -3.96 -29.84
N GLU A 14 6.75 -4.37 -30.59
CA GLU A 14 6.01 -3.51 -31.53
C GLU A 14 4.73 -2.94 -30.91
N GLU A 15 4.34 -1.77 -31.36
CA GLU A 15 3.04 -1.19 -31.01
C GLU A 15 1.92 -1.89 -31.79
N VAL A 16 1.00 -2.52 -31.08
CA VAL A 16 -0.11 -3.26 -31.68
C VAL A 16 -1.45 -2.81 -31.08
N PHE A 17 -2.50 -2.83 -31.90
CA PHE A 17 -3.85 -2.60 -31.41
C PHE A 17 -4.39 -3.87 -30.75
N LYS A 18 -4.70 -3.80 -29.47
CA LYS A 18 -5.33 -4.89 -28.71
C LYS A 18 -6.74 -4.49 -28.27
N ARG A 19 -7.63 -5.45 -28.25
CA ARG A 19 -8.94 -5.29 -27.59
C ARG A 19 -8.81 -5.65 -26.13
N GLY A 20 -9.18 -4.72 -25.27
CA GLY A 20 -9.14 -4.90 -23.82
C GLY A 20 -10.51 -5.22 -23.25
N ASP A 21 -10.51 -5.93 -22.13
CA ASP A 21 -11.68 -6.15 -21.31
C ASP A 21 -11.34 -6.02 -19.82
N ALA A 22 -12.30 -5.55 -19.05
CA ALA A 22 -12.21 -5.46 -17.60
C ALA A 22 -13.46 -6.02 -16.96
N GLN A 23 -13.28 -6.86 -15.95
CA GLN A 23 -14.33 -7.45 -15.14
C GLN A 23 -14.03 -7.19 -13.67
N LEU A 24 -15.02 -6.73 -12.94
CA LEU A 24 -14.99 -6.57 -11.49
C LEU A 24 -16.25 -7.24 -10.93
N PHE A 25 -16.07 -8.07 -9.94
CA PHE A 25 -17.15 -8.68 -9.18
C PHE A 25 -16.87 -8.47 -7.69
N GLU A 26 -17.89 -8.04 -6.96
CA GLU A 26 -17.83 -7.84 -5.53
C GLU A 26 -19.08 -8.42 -4.87
N ILE A 27 -18.87 -9.11 -3.75
CA ILE A 27 -19.94 -9.59 -2.88
C ILE A 27 -19.54 -9.28 -1.43
N GLY A 28 -20.47 -8.71 -0.68
CA GLY A 28 -20.29 -8.38 0.72
C GLY A 28 -21.43 -8.91 1.58
N TYR A 29 -21.08 -9.32 2.80
CA TYR A 29 -22.06 -9.70 3.81
C TYR A 29 -21.68 -9.07 5.15
N THR A 30 -22.64 -8.38 5.78
CA THR A 30 -22.43 -7.68 7.04
C THR A 30 -23.45 -8.12 8.08
N GLY A 31 -22.96 -8.57 9.22
CA GLY A 31 -23.73 -8.89 10.42
C GLY A 31 -23.52 -7.87 11.53
N SER A 32 -24.06 -8.14 12.72
CA SER A 32 -24.00 -7.19 13.85
C SER A 32 -22.58 -6.93 14.38
N ASN A 33 -21.66 -7.86 14.21
CA ASN A 33 -20.28 -7.80 14.72
C ASN A 33 -19.24 -8.40 13.79
N TYR A 34 -19.60 -8.67 12.54
CA TYR A 34 -18.68 -9.12 11.50
C TYR A 34 -19.08 -8.55 10.15
N ALA A 35 -18.10 -8.44 9.28
CA ALA A 35 -18.28 -8.13 7.86
C ALA A 35 -17.28 -8.97 7.07
N VAL A 36 -17.73 -9.50 5.93
CA VAL A 36 -16.87 -10.21 4.98
C VAL A 36 -17.16 -9.66 3.60
N MET A 37 -16.12 -9.37 2.85
CA MET A 37 -16.19 -8.92 1.45
C MET A 37 -15.27 -9.79 0.61
N ALA A 38 -15.74 -10.23 -0.53
CA ALA A 38 -14.92 -10.90 -1.53
C ALA A 38 -14.99 -10.11 -2.84
N GLN A 39 -13.83 -9.87 -3.43
CA GLN A 39 -13.70 -9.14 -4.68
C GLN A 39 -12.86 -9.96 -5.66
N PHE A 40 -13.29 -9.98 -6.89
CA PHE A 40 -12.60 -10.60 -8.02
C PHE A 40 -12.39 -9.57 -9.10
N ARG A 41 -11.21 -9.59 -9.73
CA ARG A 41 -10.84 -8.71 -10.83
C ARG A 41 -10.14 -9.48 -11.93
N ARG A 42 -10.51 -9.17 -13.15
CA ARG A 42 -9.76 -9.53 -14.36
C ARG A 42 -9.58 -8.27 -15.20
N LEU A 43 -8.34 -7.98 -15.54
CA LEU A 43 -7.95 -6.94 -16.50
C LEU A 43 -7.20 -7.60 -17.64
N ASN A 44 -7.50 -7.19 -18.86
CA ASN A 44 -6.79 -7.66 -20.05
C ASN A 44 -6.71 -6.51 -21.05
N TYR A 45 -5.51 -6.01 -21.29
CA TYR A 45 -5.27 -4.86 -22.18
C TYR A 45 -6.19 -3.67 -21.93
N MET A 46 -6.44 -3.33 -20.68
CA MET A 46 -7.27 -2.18 -20.26
C MET A 46 -6.39 -1.06 -19.71
N GLN A 47 -5.51 -0.56 -20.54
CA GLN A 47 -4.71 0.61 -20.25
C GLN A 47 -5.39 1.83 -20.84
N SER A 48 -5.72 2.82 -20.03
CA SER A 48 -6.08 4.15 -20.50
C SER A 48 -4.93 5.09 -20.23
N GLN A 49 -4.29 5.52 -21.26
CA GLN A 49 -3.28 6.58 -21.21
C GLN A 49 -3.87 7.84 -21.80
N LEU A 50 -3.72 8.96 -21.10
CA LEU A 50 -3.92 10.26 -21.70
C LEU A 50 -2.71 10.55 -22.60
N TYR A 51 -2.87 10.32 -23.89
CA TYR A 51 -1.87 10.73 -24.88
C TYR A 51 -1.70 12.26 -24.84
N ARG A 52 -0.47 12.72 -24.71
CA ARG A 52 -0.13 14.09 -25.10
C ARG A 52 -0.03 14.14 -26.62
N PRO A 53 -0.75 15.07 -27.31
CA PRO A 53 -0.75 15.16 -28.78
C PRO A 53 0.58 15.60 -29.40
N ASP A 54 1.48 16.10 -28.60
CA ASP A 54 2.76 16.68 -28.99
C ASP A 54 3.84 15.68 -29.32
N GLY A 55 3.49 14.39 -29.52
CA GLY A 55 4.30 13.40 -30.26
C GLY A 55 5.81 13.44 -30.05
N GLY A 56 6.27 13.98 -28.95
CA GLY A 56 7.69 14.10 -28.68
C GLY A 56 8.29 12.70 -28.48
N SER A 57 8.90 12.18 -29.54
CA SER A 57 9.71 10.96 -29.52
C SER A 57 11.03 11.14 -28.77
N GLY A 58 11.06 12.02 -27.78
CA GLY A 58 12.17 12.09 -26.83
C GLY A 58 11.89 11.17 -25.66
N SER A 59 12.96 10.79 -24.96
CA SER A 59 12.86 10.05 -23.69
C SER A 59 11.91 10.65 -22.64
N LEU A 60 11.39 11.83 -22.87
CA LEU A 60 10.29 12.48 -22.14
C LEU A 60 8.89 12.02 -22.60
N GLY A 61 8.74 11.42 -23.79
CA GLY A 61 7.51 10.77 -24.24
C GLY A 61 7.20 9.49 -23.45
N LEU A 62 8.13 9.01 -22.69
CA LEU A 62 8.00 7.92 -21.74
C LEU A 62 7.64 8.36 -20.33
N LEU A 63 7.38 9.63 -20.07
CA LEU A 63 6.61 9.97 -18.89
C LEU A 63 5.27 9.25 -19.05
N PRO A 64 5.00 8.22 -18.21
CA PRO A 64 3.73 7.53 -18.29
C PRO A 64 2.66 8.60 -18.18
N GLY A 65 1.97 8.87 -19.27
CA GLY A 65 0.81 9.75 -19.27
C GLY A 65 -0.07 9.26 -18.13
N ASN A 66 -0.70 10.14 -17.39
CA ASN A 66 -1.51 9.77 -16.24
C ASN A 66 -2.40 8.59 -16.63
N THR A 67 -2.01 7.41 -16.17
CA THR A 67 -2.75 6.18 -16.45
C THR A 67 -4.02 6.26 -15.62
N ILE A 68 -5.16 6.39 -16.29
CA ILE A 68 -6.45 6.29 -15.63
C ILE A 68 -6.69 4.81 -15.35
N ASN A 69 -6.64 4.45 -14.09
CA ASN A 69 -6.96 3.09 -13.68
C ASN A 69 -8.47 2.97 -13.49
N TYR A 70 -9.17 2.34 -14.43
CA TYR A 70 -10.63 2.16 -14.37
C TYR A 70 -11.06 1.26 -13.21
N ILE A 71 -10.19 0.39 -12.76
CA ILE A 71 -10.45 -0.50 -11.65
C ILE A 71 -9.30 -0.36 -10.66
N PRO A 72 -9.55 0.14 -9.45
CA PRO A 72 -8.52 0.33 -8.44
C PRO A 72 -7.86 -1.00 -8.06
N ALA A 73 -6.66 -0.93 -7.48
CA ALA A 73 -6.05 -2.09 -6.86
C ALA A 73 -6.97 -2.63 -5.76
N LEU A 74 -7.26 -3.93 -5.82
CA LEU A 74 -8.08 -4.61 -4.82
C LEU A 74 -7.23 -5.26 -3.72
N SER A 75 -5.96 -4.96 -3.63
CA SER A 75 -5.11 -5.35 -2.49
C SER A 75 -5.10 -4.22 -1.48
N PRO A 76 -4.96 -4.52 -0.18
CA PRO A 76 -4.86 -3.49 0.84
C PRO A 76 -3.71 -2.53 0.54
N GLN A 77 -3.98 -1.23 0.68
CA GLN A 77 -2.91 -0.23 0.77
C GLN A 77 -2.58 -0.08 2.26
N HIS A 78 -1.49 -0.69 2.67
CA HIS A 78 -1.07 -0.65 4.06
C HIS A 78 -0.63 0.75 4.46
N THR A 79 -1.06 1.18 5.63
CA THR A 79 -0.69 2.49 6.20
C THR A 79 0.66 2.45 6.93
N TYR A 80 1.12 1.26 7.31
CA TYR A 80 2.43 1.07 7.95
C TYR A 80 3.54 1.15 6.93
N MET A 81 4.62 1.86 7.26
CA MET A 81 5.72 2.19 6.34
C MET A 81 6.32 0.94 5.68
N LEU A 82 6.68 -0.07 6.47
CA LEU A 82 7.33 -1.26 5.95
C LEU A 82 6.37 -2.18 5.20
N ALA A 83 5.10 -2.22 5.56
CA ALA A 83 4.10 -3.02 4.85
C ALA A 83 3.72 -2.40 3.49
N GLY A 84 3.96 -1.11 3.32
CA GLY A 84 3.72 -0.36 2.09
C GLY A 84 4.96 -0.12 1.22
N LEU A 85 6.10 -0.78 1.48
CA LEU A 85 7.34 -0.57 0.71
C LEU A 85 7.20 -0.94 -0.75
N ASP A 86 6.59 -2.08 -1.04
CA ASP A 86 6.40 -2.62 -2.39
C ASP A 86 4.92 -2.96 -2.63
N PRO A 87 4.09 -1.91 -2.79
CA PRO A 87 2.65 -2.09 -2.92
C PRO A 87 2.31 -2.78 -4.24
N ASN A 88 1.21 -3.54 -4.24
CA ASN A 88 0.69 -4.13 -5.47
C ASN A 88 0.32 -3.05 -6.48
N SER A 89 0.97 -3.07 -7.63
CA SER A 89 0.62 -2.24 -8.78
C SER A 89 -0.17 -3.08 -9.80
N PRO A 90 -1.41 -2.69 -10.16
CA PRO A 90 -2.22 -3.44 -11.10
C PRO A 90 -1.54 -3.61 -12.46
N GLN A 91 -1.54 -4.85 -12.98
CA GLN A 91 -1.03 -5.14 -14.32
C GLN A 91 -2.11 -4.90 -15.37
N GLN A 92 -2.03 -3.75 -16.00
CA GLN A 92 -3.03 -3.33 -17.00
C GLN A 92 -3.02 -4.19 -18.27
N ASN A 93 -1.86 -4.77 -18.61
CA ASN A 93 -1.71 -5.63 -19.78
C ASN A 93 -2.35 -7.02 -19.58
N GLY A 94 -2.52 -7.43 -18.33
CA GLY A 94 -3.23 -8.65 -18.05
C GLY A 94 -3.04 -9.12 -16.61
N GLU A 95 -4.12 -9.05 -15.84
CA GLU A 95 -4.15 -9.49 -14.45
C GLU A 95 -5.46 -10.18 -14.12
N ILE A 96 -5.38 -11.25 -13.34
CA ILE A 96 -6.54 -11.94 -12.78
C ILE A 96 -6.27 -12.27 -11.32
N GLY A 97 -7.26 -12.06 -10.48
CA GLY A 97 -7.15 -12.36 -9.06
C GLY A 97 -8.27 -11.74 -8.25
N GLY A 98 -8.03 -11.66 -6.95
CA GLY A 98 -9.02 -11.08 -6.04
C GLY A 98 -8.52 -11.01 -4.62
N GLN A 99 -9.42 -10.54 -3.76
CA GLN A 99 -9.18 -10.52 -2.32
C GLN A 99 -10.41 -10.95 -1.55
N ILE A 100 -10.17 -11.40 -0.33
CA ILE A 100 -11.17 -11.60 0.70
C ILE A 100 -10.76 -10.76 1.89
N ASP A 101 -11.69 -9.96 2.39
CA ASP A 101 -11.53 -9.06 3.52
C ASP A 101 -12.55 -9.41 4.60
N ALA A 102 -12.12 -9.59 5.85
CA ALA A 102 -12.97 -10.05 6.93
C ALA A 102 -12.68 -9.33 8.23
N PHE A 103 -13.73 -8.79 8.84
CA PHE A 103 -13.69 -8.13 10.14
C PHE A 103 -14.55 -8.88 11.15
N TYR A 104 -14.08 -8.98 12.38
CA TYR A 104 -14.87 -9.49 13.48
C TYR A 104 -14.62 -8.68 14.75
N THR A 105 -15.71 -8.34 15.45
CA THR A 105 -15.65 -7.62 16.73
C THR A 105 -16.17 -8.51 17.85
N PHE A 106 -15.29 -8.98 18.71
CA PHE A 106 -15.67 -9.62 19.97
C PHE A 106 -16.36 -8.62 20.89
N ARG A 107 -17.57 -8.95 21.31
CA ARG A 107 -18.40 -8.04 22.13
C ARG A 107 -17.77 -7.80 23.49
N ARG A 108 -18.10 -6.66 24.05
CA ARG A 108 -17.77 -6.31 25.45
C ARG A 108 -18.41 -7.32 26.40
N GLY A 109 -17.72 -7.64 27.49
CA GLY A 109 -18.18 -8.60 28.49
C GLY A 109 -17.90 -10.07 28.17
N THR A 110 -17.38 -10.40 26.97
CA THR A 110 -16.97 -11.77 26.63
C THR A 110 -15.55 -12.06 27.12
N ALA A 111 -15.18 -13.33 27.25
CA ALA A 111 -13.85 -13.74 27.69
C ALA A 111 -12.72 -13.15 26.83
N ILE A 112 -12.88 -13.14 25.49
CA ILE A 112 -11.91 -12.59 24.54
C ILE A 112 -12.06 -11.06 24.40
N GLY A 113 -13.31 -10.57 24.29
CA GLY A 113 -13.58 -9.14 24.14
C GLY A 113 -13.23 -8.31 25.38
N GLY A 114 -13.38 -8.87 26.57
CA GLY A 114 -13.13 -8.17 27.83
C GLY A 114 -14.05 -6.96 28.00
N LYS A 115 -13.63 -5.99 28.83
CA LYS A 115 -14.46 -4.80 29.16
C LYS A 115 -14.76 -3.88 27.96
N ARG A 116 -13.95 -3.88 26.91
CA ARG A 116 -14.03 -2.90 25.80
C ARG A 116 -14.24 -3.48 24.43
N GLY A 117 -14.27 -4.81 24.31
CA GLY A 117 -14.28 -5.51 23.04
C GLY A 117 -12.86 -5.68 22.48
N LEU A 118 -12.75 -6.47 21.42
CA LEU A 118 -11.53 -6.70 20.65
C LEU A 118 -11.95 -6.79 19.19
N LYS A 119 -11.23 -6.12 18.31
CA LYS A 119 -11.45 -6.22 16.86
C LYS A 119 -10.32 -7.03 16.25
N ILE A 120 -10.66 -7.88 15.33
CA ILE A 120 -9.71 -8.55 14.45
C ILE A 120 -10.10 -8.26 13.01
N HIS A 121 -9.08 -8.17 12.18
CA HIS A 121 -9.23 -8.01 10.74
C HIS A 121 -8.26 -8.95 10.04
N ALA A 122 -8.70 -9.57 8.96
CA ALA A 122 -7.89 -10.42 8.10
C ALA A 122 -8.18 -10.11 6.65
N ASN A 123 -7.13 -9.95 5.84
CA ASN A 123 -7.25 -9.81 4.40
C ASN A 123 -6.34 -10.82 3.72
N TYR A 124 -6.82 -11.39 2.62
CA TYR A 124 -6.03 -12.22 1.73
C TYR A 124 -6.25 -11.80 0.30
N ALA A 125 -5.20 -11.33 -0.37
CA ALA A 125 -5.18 -10.93 -1.77
C ALA A 125 -4.23 -11.83 -2.57
N ARG A 126 -4.62 -12.21 -3.79
CA ARG A 126 -3.78 -12.99 -4.69
C ARG A 126 -4.08 -12.67 -6.15
N TYR A 127 -3.01 -12.41 -6.91
CA TYR A 127 -3.08 -12.05 -8.32
C TYR A 127 -2.08 -12.82 -9.15
N TYR A 128 -2.44 -13.00 -10.43
CA TYR A 128 -1.62 -13.60 -11.48
C TYR A 128 -1.61 -12.68 -12.69
N SER A 129 -0.49 -12.57 -13.38
CA SER A 129 -0.46 -12.01 -14.74
C SER A 129 -1.04 -13.07 -15.70
N ILE A 130 -1.78 -12.64 -16.71
CA ILE A 130 -2.37 -13.56 -17.70
C ILE A 130 -1.65 -13.53 -19.05
N ASN A 131 -0.91 -12.47 -19.36
CA ASN A 131 -0.19 -12.32 -20.62
C ASN A 131 1.32 -12.54 -20.47
N GLY A 132 1.82 -12.52 -19.22
CA GLY A 132 3.24 -12.72 -18.94
C GLY A 132 4.17 -11.65 -19.51
N THR A 133 5.44 -12.00 -19.66
CA THR A 133 6.51 -11.20 -20.28
C THR A 133 7.16 -12.01 -21.40
N MET A 134 8.09 -11.40 -22.17
CA MET A 134 8.86 -12.13 -23.19
C MET A 134 9.63 -13.31 -22.62
N SER A 135 10.28 -13.13 -21.47
CA SER A 135 11.03 -14.17 -20.77
C SER A 135 10.14 -15.21 -20.10
N LYS A 136 8.91 -14.83 -19.74
CA LYS A 136 7.98 -15.70 -19.02
C LYS A 136 6.55 -15.52 -19.53
N PRO A 137 6.23 -16.07 -20.72
CA PRO A 137 4.89 -15.93 -21.31
C PRO A 137 3.82 -16.72 -20.54
N GLY A 138 2.56 -16.30 -20.69
CA GLY A 138 1.40 -16.97 -20.12
C GLY A 138 1.04 -16.51 -18.71
N THR A 139 0.30 -17.36 -18.00
CA THR A 139 -0.17 -17.04 -16.65
C THR A 139 0.90 -17.32 -15.61
N ASN A 140 1.31 -16.28 -14.90
CA ASN A 140 2.37 -16.36 -13.89
C ASN A 140 1.90 -15.77 -12.58
N PHE A 141 2.48 -16.25 -11.48
CA PHE A 141 2.29 -15.62 -10.16
C PHE A 141 2.73 -14.17 -10.23
N TYR A 142 1.90 -13.27 -9.65
CA TYR A 142 2.17 -11.85 -9.67
C TYR A 142 2.28 -11.25 -8.27
N TYR A 143 1.24 -11.44 -7.44
CA TYR A 143 1.20 -10.87 -6.09
C TYR A 143 0.41 -11.75 -5.13
N ARG A 144 0.81 -11.76 -3.87
CA ARG A 144 0.07 -12.32 -2.75
C ARG A 144 0.36 -11.51 -1.49
N ASP A 145 -0.70 -11.17 -0.77
CA ASP A 145 -0.61 -10.60 0.56
C ASP A 145 -1.61 -11.30 1.48
N PHE A 146 -1.15 -11.69 2.64
CA PHE A 146 -1.99 -12.08 3.76
C PHE A 146 -1.69 -11.12 4.90
N SER A 147 -2.68 -10.33 5.31
CA SER A 147 -2.55 -9.44 6.45
C SER A 147 -3.56 -9.77 7.54
N PHE A 148 -3.13 -9.57 8.77
CA PHE A 148 -3.95 -9.80 9.94
C PHE A 148 -3.61 -8.76 11.01
N ASP A 149 -4.65 -8.19 11.64
CA ASP A 149 -4.45 -7.29 12.77
C ASP A 149 -5.42 -7.55 13.92
N ILE A 150 -4.95 -7.18 15.10
CA ILE A 150 -5.68 -7.22 16.36
C ILE A 150 -5.69 -5.82 16.96
N ASP A 151 -6.86 -5.20 17.06
CA ASP A 151 -7.05 -3.89 17.68
C ASP A 151 -7.71 -4.05 19.06
N LYS A 152 -7.00 -3.67 20.11
CA LYS A 152 -7.45 -3.77 21.49
C LYS A 152 -7.37 -2.44 22.24
N SER A 153 -8.51 -1.98 22.72
CA SER A 153 -8.58 -0.91 23.72
C SER A 153 -8.61 -1.52 25.11
N TRP A 154 -7.50 -1.44 25.86
CA TRP A 154 -7.37 -1.99 27.20
C TRP A 154 -8.16 -1.21 28.24
N ASN A 155 -8.09 0.11 28.12
CA ASN A 155 -8.83 1.07 28.96
C ASN A 155 -9.11 2.35 28.18
N SER A 156 -9.55 3.44 28.85
CA SER A 156 -9.82 4.72 28.19
C SER A 156 -8.59 5.43 27.65
N LYS A 157 -7.41 5.03 28.12
CA LYS A 157 -6.13 5.67 27.80
C LYS A 157 -5.26 4.84 26.86
N LEU A 158 -5.28 3.51 26.98
CA LEU A 158 -4.36 2.61 26.26
C LEU A 158 -5.10 1.83 25.18
N ARG A 159 -4.61 1.94 23.94
CA ARG A 159 -4.97 1.14 22.77
C ARG A 159 -3.72 0.53 22.16
N THR A 160 -3.79 -0.71 21.74
CA THR A 160 -2.72 -1.39 20.99
C THR A 160 -3.28 -1.99 19.71
N VAL A 161 -2.48 -1.94 18.64
CA VAL A 161 -2.71 -2.69 17.41
C VAL A 161 -1.48 -3.56 17.17
N LEU A 162 -1.68 -4.85 16.96
CA LEU A 162 -0.66 -5.76 16.47
C LEU A 162 -1.04 -6.12 15.04
N PHE A 163 -0.10 -5.99 14.13
CA PHE A 163 -0.33 -6.23 12.70
C PHE A 163 0.77 -7.13 12.14
N VAL A 164 0.38 -8.03 11.26
CA VAL A 164 1.29 -8.85 10.46
C VAL A 164 0.86 -8.83 9.00
N SER A 165 1.83 -8.79 8.09
CA SER A 165 1.60 -8.96 6.65
C SER A 165 2.64 -9.90 6.07
N LEU A 166 2.20 -10.88 5.29
CA LEU A 166 3.03 -11.90 4.63
C LEU A 166 2.89 -11.74 3.13
N GLN A 167 3.82 -10.98 2.56
CA GLN A 167 3.78 -10.57 1.16
C GLN A 167 4.70 -11.41 0.26
N LYS A 168 4.24 -11.61 -0.98
CA LYS A 168 5.07 -12.06 -2.10
C LYS A 168 4.73 -11.21 -3.30
N ASN A 169 5.72 -10.61 -3.92
CA ASN A 169 5.56 -9.71 -5.06
C ASN A 169 6.55 -10.11 -6.16
N ALA A 170 6.03 -10.52 -7.32
CA ALA A 170 6.82 -10.72 -8.52
C ALA A 170 6.87 -9.39 -9.29
N MET A 171 7.68 -8.46 -8.80
CA MET A 171 7.81 -7.10 -9.31
C MET A 171 7.86 -7.08 -10.83
N HIS A 172 6.95 -6.30 -11.44
CA HIS A 172 6.84 -6.12 -12.90
C HIS A 172 6.59 -7.40 -13.71
N GLY A 173 5.95 -8.41 -13.12
CA GLY A 173 5.68 -9.70 -13.77
C GLY A 173 6.93 -10.56 -13.93
N GLY A 174 7.97 -10.25 -13.15
CA GLY A 174 9.29 -10.72 -13.32
C GLY A 174 9.59 -12.11 -12.81
N GLU A 175 10.85 -12.45 -12.97
CA GLU A 175 11.45 -13.72 -12.63
C GLU A 175 11.72 -13.80 -11.13
N ASP A 176 11.95 -12.64 -10.50
CA ASP A 176 12.29 -12.53 -9.10
C ASP A 176 11.03 -12.28 -8.25
N VAL A 177 10.85 -13.10 -7.23
CA VAL A 177 9.76 -12.98 -6.27
C VAL A 177 10.31 -12.49 -4.94
N ILE A 178 10.00 -11.24 -4.62
CA ILE A 178 10.32 -10.66 -3.32
C ILE A 178 9.38 -11.24 -2.27
N ARG A 179 9.94 -11.63 -1.12
CA ARG A 179 9.19 -12.09 0.04
C ARG A 179 9.44 -11.12 1.19
N GLN A 180 8.36 -10.65 1.78
CA GLN A 180 8.41 -9.70 2.88
C GLN A 180 7.43 -10.12 3.96
N ASN A 181 7.95 -10.33 5.17
CA ASN A 181 7.14 -10.61 6.36
C ASN A 181 7.26 -9.40 7.28
N VAL A 182 6.16 -8.67 7.44
CA VAL A 182 6.12 -7.43 8.19
C VAL A 182 5.37 -7.64 9.50
N PHE A 183 5.97 -7.18 10.60
CA PHE A 183 5.40 -7.22 11.93
C PHE A 183 5.35 -5.81 12.49
N VAL A 184 4.21 -5.41 13.05
CA VAL A 184 4.02 -4.06 13.61
C VAL A 184 3.38 -4.14 14.98
N ALA A 185 3.92 -3.36 15.91
CA ALA A 185 3.32 -3.04 17.19
C ALA A 185 3.06 -1.52 17.24
N ASP A 186 1.78 -1.14 17.31
CA ASP A 186 1.31 0.24 17.41
C ASP A 186 0.63 0.43 18.77
N VAL A 187 1.10 1.40 19.54
CA VAL A 187 0.62 1.69 20.88
C VAL A 187 0.23 3.16 20.96
N THR A 188 -1.00 3.43 21.32
CA THR A 188 -1.48 4.79 21.60
C THR A 188 -1.82 4.93 23.08
N TYR A 189 -1.24 5.93 23.74
CA TYR A 189 -1.54 6.28 25.12
C TYR A 189 -2.04 7.72 25.26
N LYS A 190 -3.21 7.89 25.86
CA LYS A 190 -3.82 9.19 26.16
C LYS A 190 -3.46 9.60 27.58
N PHE A 191 -2.55 10.54 27.73
CA PHE A 191 -2.17 11.09 29.04
C PHE A 191 -3.30 11.94 29.63
N THR A 192 -3.89 12.79 28.76
CA THR A 192 -5.04 13.64 29.07
C THR A 192 -6.07 13.58 27.92
N PRO A 193 -7.27 14.13 28.08
CA PRO A 193 -8.22 14.27 26.96
C PRO A 193 -7.67 15.08 25.77
N LYS A 194 -6.67 15.94 26.01
CA LYS A 194 -6.09 16.83 24.99
C LYS A 194 -4.71 16.39 24.51
N PHE A 195 -4.05 15.44 25.19
CA PHE A 195 -2.69 14.99 24.83
C PHE A 195 -2.61 13.48 24.76
N SER A 196 -2.15 12.98 23.63
CA SER A 196 -1.86 11.57 23.41
C SER A 196 -0.54 11.38 22.66
N LEU A 197 0.10 10.24 22.93
CA LEU A 197 1.30 9.79 22.24
C LEU A 197 1.00 8.46 21.57
N ARG A 198 1.41 8.33 20.31
CA ARG A 198 1.39 7.10 19.53
C ARG A 198 2.82 6.70 19.19
N ALA A 199 3.15 5.46 19.42
CA ALA A 199 4.44 4.87 19.07
C ALA A 199 4.20 3.64 18.20
N GLU A 200 4.87 3.56 17.07
CA GLU A 200 4.93 2.38 16.22
C GLU A 200 6.34 1.82 16.19
N LEU A 201 6.46 0.50 16.29
CA LEU A 201 7.66 -0.24 15.98
C LEU A 201 7.33 -1.26 14.90
N GLN A 202 8.13 -1.30 13.84
CA GLN A 202 7.92 -2.15 12.69
C GLN A 202 9.22 -2.91 12.38
N TYR A 203 9.07 -4.16 12.00
CA TYR A 203 10.15 -5.00 11.51
C TYR A 203 9.72 -5.71 10.24
N LEU A 204 10.57 -5.67 9.21
CA LEU A 204 10.38 -6.40 7.97
C LEU A 204 11.52 -7.42 7.85
N TYR A 205 11.14 -8.68 7.77
CA TYR A 205 12.03 -9.79 7.44
C TYR A 205 11.90 -10.11 5.95
N ALA A 206 12.99 -9.92 5.21
CA ALA A 206 13.06 -10.23 3.79
C ALA A 206 14.12 -11.32 3.57
N PRO A 207 13.74 -12.61 3.51
CA PRO A 207 14.69 -13.67 3.21
C PRO A 207 15.29 -13.44 1.82
N HIS A 208 16.61 -13.41 1.74
CA HIS A 208 17.32 -13.22 0.48
C HIS A 208 16.89 -14.26 -0.55
N ALA A 209 16.51 -13.81 -1.75
CA ALA A 209 16.46 -14.68 -2.91
C ALA A 209 17.89 -14.93 -3.37
N GLU A 210 18.26 -16.17 -3.61
CA GLU A 210 19.57 -16.50 -4.20
C GLU A 210 19.72 -15.72 -5.52
N GLY A 211 20.75 -14.87 -5.62
CA GLY A 211 21.09 -14.09 -6.81
C GLY A 211 20.73 -12.61 -6.81
N SER A 212 19.88 -12.14 -5.91
CA SER A 212 19.50 -10.72 -5.83
C SER A 212 20.34 -9.98 -4.78
N LYS A 213 21.27 -9.15 -5.22
CA LYS A 213 22.11 -8.31 -4.34
C LYS A 213 21.44 -7.01 -3.90
N GLU A 214 20.32 -6.64 -4.44
CA GLU A 214 19.74 -5.29 -4.30
C GLU A 214 18.37 -5.25 -3.65
N VAL A 215 17.70 -6.36 -3.50
CA VAL A 215 16.39 -6.37 -2.86
C VAL A 215 16.53 -6.65 -1.38
N ASP A 216 17.00 -5.64 -0.75
CA ASP A 216 16.24 -5.09 0.33
C ASP A 216 16.28 -5.83 1.63
N GLY A 217 17.15 -6.67 1.96
CA GLY A 217 17.42 -7.16 3.32
C GLY A 217 16.39 -6.75 4.40
N ASP A 218 16.70 -7.04 5.60
CA ASP A 218 15.79 -6.72 6.71
C ASP A 218 15.74 -5.22 7.01
N TRP A 219 14.55 -4.77 7.43
CA TRP A 219 14.30 -3.38 7.80
C TRP A 219 13.74 -3.27 9.21
N VAL A 220 14.09 -2.18 9.86
CA VAL A 220 13.42 -1.72 11.07
C VAL A 220 12.87 -0.32 10.85
N ALA A 221 11.69 -0.03 11.39
CA ALA A 221 11.13 1.32 11.34
C ALA A 221 10.44 1.67 12.66
N GLY A 222 10.43 2.96 12.95
CA GLY A 222 9.74 3.51 14.10
C GLY A 222 9.07 4.83 13.78
N LEU A 223 7.94 5.08 14.45
CA LEU A 223 7.21 6.34 14.41
C LEU A 223 6.82 6.74 15.83
N LEU A 224 7.00 8.01 16.13
CA LEU A 224 6.49 8.64 17.33
C LEU A 224 5.65 9.85 16.95
N GLU A 225 4.38 9.87 17.37
CA GLU A 225 3.46 10.95 17.08
C GLU A 225 2.85 11.49 18.39
N ALA A 226 2.97 12.81 18.58
CA ALA A 226 2.35 13.54 19.67
C ALA A 226 1.17 14.37 19.18
N SER A 227 -0.03 14.07 19.66
CA SER A 227 -1.25 14.78 19.30
C SER A 227 -1.72 15.69 20.43
N PHE A 228 -1.89 16.96 20.12
CA PHE A 228 -2.41 18.02 21.00
C PHE A 228 -3.78 18.46 20.49
N ALA A 229 -4.80 17.73 20.93
CA ALA A 229 -6.18 17.94 20.48
C ALA A 229 -6.72 19.33 20.88
N PRO A 230 -7.51 19.97 20.01
CA PRO A 230 -7.98 19.47 18.72
C PRO A 230 -7.12 19.87 17.51
N LYS A 231 -6.02 20.60 17.68
CA LYS A 231 -5.42 21.38 16.61
C LYS A 231 -4.11 20.85 16.06
N TRP A 232 -3.22 20.29 16.90
CA TRP A 232 -1.86 19.99 16.51
C TRP A 232 -1.55 18.50 16.58
N SER A 233 -0.78 18.03 15.61
CA SER A 233 -0.05 16.76 15.63
C SER A 233 1.37 16.98 15.16
N ILE A 234 2.33 16.35 15.83
CA ILE A 234 3.77 16.40 15.52
C ILE A 234 4.26 14.97 15.46
N PHE A 235 5.05 14.62 14.45
CA PHE A 235 5.61 13.29 14.32
C PHE A 235 7.09 13.30 13.95
N VAL A 236 7.76 12.24 14.33
CA VAL A 236 9.08 11.85 13.84
C VAL A 236 9.04 10.38 13.48
N GLN A 237 9.71 9.99 12.40
CA GLN A 237 9.80 8.61 11.96
C GLN A 237 11.15 8.35 11.30
N ASP A 238 11.58 7.10 11.34
CA ASP A 238 12.76 6.61 10.63
C ASP A 238 12.53 5.18 10.16
N MET A 239 13.09 4.85 8.98
CA MET A 239 13.19 3.50 8.45
C MET A 239 14.68 3.24 8.14
N TYR A 240 15.19 2.13 8.63
CA TYR A 240 16.56 1.73 8.40
C TYR A 240 16.63 0.35 7.77
N ASN A 241 17.30 0.26 6.62
CA ASN A 241 17.58 -1.00 5.96
C ASN A 241 18.92 -1.56 6.47
N HIS A 242 18.88 -2.42 7.47
CA HIS A 242 20.09 -2.99 8.06
C HIS A 242 20.58 -4.25 7.35
N GLY A 243 19.77 -4.85 6.49
CA GLY A 243 20.13 -6.06 5.74
C GLY A 243 20.60 -5.80 4.31
N GLY A 244 20.61 -4.54 3.84
CA GLY A 244 20.92 -4.21 2.46
C GLY A 244 21.72 -2.91 2.30
N SER A 245 21.03 -1.80 2.02
CA SER A 245 21.68 -0.52 1.68
C SER A 245 22.30 0.23 2.85
N GLU A 246 21.97 -0.14 4.08
CA GLU A 246 22.40 0.55 5.34
C GLU A 246 22.06 2.04 5.37
N ILE A 247 20.91 2.40 4.77
CA ILE A 247 20.46 3.78 4.63
C ILE A 247 19.27 4.04 5.56
N ASN A 248 19.30 5.20 6.24
CA ASN A 248 18.18 5.75 7.00
C ASN A 248 17.31 6.64 6.12
N TYR A 249 15.97 6.46 6.23
CA TYR A 249 14.95 7.28 5.59
C TYR A 249 14.10 7.91 6.69
N TYR A 250 14.59 9.05 7.18
CA TYR A 250 13.95 9.78 8.28
C TYR A 250 12.98 10.84 7.79
N SER A 251 11.97 11.12 8.60
CA SER A 251 11.06 12.23 8.36
C SER A 251 10.53 12.77 9.69
N ALA A 252 10.35 14.09 9.74
CA ALA A 252 9.68 14.78 10.84
C ALA A 252 8.69 15.78 10.27
N GLY A 253 7.59 16.00 10.99
CA GLY A 253 6.59 16.93 10.52
C GLY A 253 5.60 17.34 11.59
N ALA A 254 4.78 18.33 11.24
CA ALA A 254 3.70 18.83 12.07
C ALA A 254 2.47 19.12 11.21
N SER A 255 1.30 18.93 11.78
CA SER A 255 0.04 19.35 11.17
C SER A 255 -0.76 20.23 12.12
N PHE A 256 -1.41 21.22 11.53
CA PHE A 256 -2.35 22.11 12.22
C PHE A 256 -3.70 21.99 11.53
N THR A 257 -4.77 21.80 12.32
CA THR A 257 -6.14 21.72 11.83
C THR A 257 -7.01 22.67 12.64
N HIS A 258 -7.72 23.56 11.97
CA HIS A 258 -8.66 24.46 12.61
C HIS A 258 -9.82 24.79 11.66
N SER A 259 -11.05 24.44 12.07
CA SER A 259 -12.26 24.69 11.27
C SER A 259 -12.13 24.12 9.85
N PHE A 260 -12.08 24.98 8.85
CA PHE A 260 -12.03 24.64 7.41
C PHE A 260 -10.61 24.49 6.84
N ILE A 261 -9.56 24.71 7.65
CA ILE A 261 -8.17 24.66 7.18
C ILE A 261 -7.38 23.55 7.86
N ARG A 262 -6.62 22.82 7.07
CA ARG A 262 -5.56 21.92 7.52
C ARG A 262 -4.26 22.26 6.80
N ILE A 263 -3.20 22.48 7.56
CA ILE A 263 -1.84 22.70 7.06
C ILE A 263 -0.96 21.57 7.61
N ALA A 264 -0.18 20.94 6.74
CA ALA A 264 0.80 19.93 7.12
C ALA A 264 2.14 20.27 6.50
N LEU A 265 3.18 20.27 7.32
CA LEU A 265 4.57 20.50 6.94
C LEU A 265 5.38 19.27 7.35
N SER A 266 6.24 18.79 6.46
CA SER A 266 7.20 17.74 6.78
C SER A 266 8.52 17.98 6.07
N TYR A 267 9.58 17.42 6.63
CA TYR A 267 10.92 17.41 6.03
C TYR A 267 11.54 16.03 6.28
N GLY A 268 12.21 15.49 5.27
CA GLY A 268 12.84 14.20 5.42
C GLY A 268 13.59 13.73 4.18
N ARG A 269 14.21 12.56 4.33
CA ARG A 269 14.81 11.78 3.25
C ARG A 269 13.85 10.66 2.86
N ASN A 270 13.40 10.68 1.61
CA ASN A 270 12.45 9.72 1.07
C ASN A 270 13.16 8.72 0.14
N ARG A 271 12.79 7.45 0.23
CA ARG A 271 13.26 6.37 -0.64
C ARG A 271 12.69 6.55 -2.04
N ALA A 272 13.44 6.10 -3.05
CA ALA A 272 12.85 5.83 -4.37
C ALA A 272 11.89 4.64 -4.27
N GLY A 273 10.85 4.63 -5.07
CA GLY A 273 9.93 3.51 -5.18
C GLY A 273 8.51 3.93 -5.53
N TYR A 274 7.61 2.96 -5.54
CA TYR A 274 6.21 3.20 -5.82
C TYR A 274 5.49 3.78 -4.60
N ILE A 275 4.81 4.90 -4.81
CA ILE A 275 3.90 5.50 -3.83
C ILE A 275 2.49 5.39 -4.38
N CYS A 276 1.61 4.71 -3.65
CA CYS A 276 0.22 4.56 -4.00
C CYS A 276 -0.67 5.44 -3.14
N SER A 277 -1.57 6.19 -3.75
CA SER A 277 -2.56 7.03 -3.07
C SER A 277 -3.86 7.04 -3.85
N GLY A 278 -4.98 6.71 -3.19
CA GLY A 278 -6.30 6.70 -3.81
C GLY A 278 -6.44 5.73 -5.00
N GLY A 279 -5.69 4.62 -5.00
CA GLY A 279 -5.69 3.63 -6.10
C GLY A 279 -4.78 3.97 -7.28
N VAL A 280 -4.06 5.10 -7.21
CA VAL A 280 -3.06 5.50 -8.22
C VAL A 280 -1.67 5.29 -7.65
N CYS A 281 -0.88 4.46 -8.32
CA CYS A 281 0.52 4.24 -7.97
C CYS A 281 1.43 5.01 -8.94
N ARG A 282 2.44 5.68 -8.41
CA ARG A 282 3.45 6.39 -9.19
C ARG A 282 4.83 6.08 -8.65
N GLU A 283 5.79 5.98 -9.54
CA GLU A 283 7.19 5.90 -9.16
C GLU A 283 7.71 7.29 -8.77
N MET A 284 8.37 7.36 -7.63
CA MET A 284 8.98 8.59 -7.12
C MET A 284 10.48 8.38 -6.98
N PRO A 285 11.30 9.33 -7.44
CA PRO A 285 12.74 9.27 -7.20
C PRO A 285 13.05 9.49 -5.72
N ALA A 286 14.22 9.00 -5.27
CA ALA A 286 14.71 9.34 -3.95
C ALA A 286 14.97 10.85 -3.85
N TYR A 287 14.55 11.47 -2.75
CA TYR A 287 14.78 12.88 -2.51
C TYR A 287 14.92 13.21 -1.03
N THR A 288 15.63 14.28 -0.72
CA THR A 288 15.65 14.90 0.60
C THR A 288 15.09 16.31 0.49
N GLY A 289 14.06 16.61 1.26
CA GLY A 289 13.41 17.92 1.14
C GLY A 289 12.16 18.08 2.00
N GLY A 290 11.57 19.27 1.89
CA GLY A 290 10.34 19.63 2.58
C GLY A 290 9.10 19.43 1.72
N ASN A 291 7.98 19.11 2.37
CA ASN A 291 6.66 19.05 1.78
C ASN A 291 5.71 19.93 2.59
N LEU A 292 4.95 20.78 1.90
CA LEU A 292 3.89 21.60 2.47
C LEU A 292 2.58 21.24 1.79
N ALA A 293 1.61 20.79 2.57
CA ALA A 293 0.26 20.49 2.10
C ALA A 293 -0.76 21.40 2.82
N MET A 294 -1.68 21.98 2.07
CA MET A 294 -2.79 22.76 2.60
C MET A 294 -4.11 22.25 2.02
N THR A 295 -5.06 21.99 2.89
CA THR A 295 -6.41 21.58 2.52
C THR A 295 -7.41 22.60 3.06
N LEU A 296 -8.26 23.09 2.18
CA LEU A 296 -9.38 23.99 2.53
C LEU A 296 -10.70 23.27 2.22
N THR A 297 -11.65 23.33 3.15
CA THR A 297 -12.98 22.74 3.00
C THR A 297 -14.02 23.84 3.23
N PHE A 298 -14.85 24.12 2.23
CA PHE A 298 -15.91 25.13 2.31
C PHE A 298 -17.29 24.51 2.10
#